data_6ad096434e022855ec07e22aa456e9a4
#
_entry.id   6ad096434e022855ec07e22aa456e9a4
#
_cell.length_a   1.000
_cell.length_b   1.000
_cell.length_c   1.000
_cell.angle_alpha   90.00
_cell.angle_beta   90.00
_cell.angle_gamma   90.00
#
_symmetry.space_group_name_H-M   'P 1'
#
loop_
_entity.id
_entity.type
_entity.pdbx_description
1 polymer ?
#
loop_
_entity_poly.entity_id
_entity_poly.type
_entity_poly.pdbx_seq_one_letter_code
_entity_poly.pdbx_strand_id
1 'polypeptide(L)'
;AGVAYYPRTSHVHLELLNQFLFSGRSVVVMDVPSTSPCIPSVLSDNLSGSRMLTEHLIALGHTNIAYLSGISPSDRLTIGERLSGYMLALSAHKIPIHKEWIRTDIKYEKRLAPLSDPNSLRSILKELVNEGVTAVLAEHDSFAHDILLCCLDVGISVPQTLNVCGFDNSEWASALSNNNPSFSITTIAQDQAAIGKDVAKLLYNGVGAPITQAQTVTVPVRLIEGNTTGPAPIHPNSSIV
;
A
#
# COMPACT_ATOMS: atom_id res chain seq x y z
N ALA A 1 4.39 -14.21 30.05
CA ALA A 1 5.04 -13.68 28.81
C ALA A 1 4.07 -13.85 27.65
N GLY A 2 4.03 -12.90 26.72
CA GLY A 2 3.17 -12.91 25.54
C GLY A 2 3.97 -12.93 24.24
N VAL A 3 3.29 -13.21 23.13
CA VAL A 3 3.85 -13.27 21.78
C VAL A 3 3.08 -12.34 20.86
N ALA A 4 3.76 -11.33 20.29
CA ALA A 4 3.28 -10.56 19.15
C ALA A 4 3.81 -11.21 17.88
N TYR A 5 2.92 -11.61 16.98
CA TYR A 5 3.27 -12.30 15.75
C TYR A 5 2.95 -11.42 14.53
N TYR A 6 3.98 -11.15 13.74
CA TYR A 6 3.87 -10.45 12.46
C TYR A 6 4.11 -11.45 11.31
N PRO A 7 3.08 -11.87 10.58
CA PRO A 7 3.25 -12.80 9.46
C PRO A 7 3.85 -12.09 8.24
N ARG A 8 4.85 -12.70 7.63
CA ARG A 8 5.46 -12.18 6.38
C ARG A 8 4.67 -12.56 5.12
N THR A 9 3.74 -13.49 5.26
CA THR A 9 2.84 -13.97 4.19
C THR A 9 1.42 -14.03 4.72
N SER A 10 0.42 -14.24 3.86
CA SER A 10 -0.98 -14.45 4.27
C SER A 10 -1.18 -15.70 5.15
N HIS A 11 -0.21 -16.62 5.17
CA HIS A 11 -0.27 -17.80 6.02
C HIS A 11 0.12 -17.47 7.45
N VAL A 12 -0.88 -17.44 8.32
CA VAL A 12 -0.68 -17.35 9.77
C VAL A 12 -0.38 -18.77 10.28
N HIS A 13 0.73 -18.95 10.98
CA HIS A 13 1.10 -20.25 11.58
C HIS A 13 0.19 -20.55 12.77
N LEU A 14 -1.09 -20.83 12.53
CA LEU A 14 -2.12 -20.99 13.55
C LEU A 14 -1.82 -22.10 14.53
N GLU A 15 -1.26 -23.22 14.08
CA GLU A 15 -0.91 -24.33 14.95
C GLU A 15 0.09 -23.90 16.02
N LEU A 16 1.17 -23.22 15.61
CA LEU A 16 2.17 -22.69 16.53
C LEU A 16 1.58 -21.66 17.49
N LEU A 17 0.75 -20.74 16.97
CA LEU A 17 0.11 -19.70 17.80
C LEU A 17 -0.87 -20.30 18.81
N ASN A 18 -1.63 -21.32 18.42
CA ASN A 18 -2.53 -22.04 19.32
C ASN A 18 -1.74 -22.83 20.40
N GLN A 19 -0.58 -23.41 20.08
CA GLN A 19 0.30 -24.04 21.08
C GLN A 19 0.76 -23.02 22.14
N PHE A 20 1.13 -21.79 21.72
CA PHE A 20 1.45 -20.73 22.69
C PHE A 20 0.25 -20.37 23.54
N LEU A 21 -0.92 -20.18 22.92
CA LEU A 21 -2.15 -19.84 23.63
C LEU A 21 -2.54 -20.90 24.67
N PHE A 22 -2.54 -22.20 24.28
CA PHE A 22 -2.86 -23.31 25.19
C PHE A 22 -1.79 -23.55 26.27
N SER A 23 -0.57 -23.04 26.06
CA SER A 23 0.46 -23.05 27.12
C SER A 23 0.28 -21.90 28.13
N GLY A 24 -0.84 -21.17 28.09
CA GLY A 24 -1.15 -20.05 29.00
C GLY A 24 -0.44 -18.75 28.64
N ARG A 25 0.08 -18.61 27.42
CA ARG A 25 0.69 -17.36 26.92
C ARG A 25 -0.33 -16.54 26.15
N SER A 26 -0.28 -15.23 26.34
CA SER A 26 -1.04 -14.30 25.51
C SER A 26 -0.43 -14.22 24.12
N VAL A 27 -1.28 -14.19 23.07
CA VAL A 27 -0.87 -14.12 21.67
C VAL A 27 -1.66 -13.02 20.97
N VAL A 28 -1.00 -12.20 20.15
CA VAL A 28 -1.62 -11.19 19.30
C VAL A 28 -1.01 -11.27 17.90
N VAL A 29 -1.86 -11.25 16.86
CA VAL A 29 -1.44 -11.17 15.46
C VAL A 29 -1.43 -9.71 15.03
N MET A 30 -0.44 -9.32 14.22
CA MET A 30 -0.28 -7.97 13.70
C MET A 30 -0.40 -7.96 12.17
N ASP A 31 -0.85 -6.85 11.60
CA ASP A 31 -0.91 -6.54 10.16
C ASP A 31 -1.94 -7.35 9.35
N VAL A 32 -2.29 -8.55 9.78
CA VAL A 32 -3.35 -9.35 9.16
C VAL A 32 -4.36 -9.81 10.20
N PRO A 33 -5.64 -10.01 9.84
CA PRO A 33 -6.61 -10.57 10.77
C PRO A 33 -6.23 -12.01 11.14
N SER A 34 -6.43 -12.32 12.42
CA SER A 34 -6.29 -13.71 12.88
C SER A 34 -7.46 -14.55 12.35
N THR A 35 -7.16 -15.70 11.80
CA THR A 35 -8.17 -16.70 11.43
C THR A 35 -8.58 -17.58 12.62
N SER A 36 -7.91 -17.45 13.78
CA SER A 36 -8.32 -18.08 15.04
C SER A 36 -9.38 -17.23 15.73
N PRO A 37 -10.50 -17.82 16.16
CA PRO A 37 -11.53 -17.09 16.91
C PRO A 37 -11.08 -16.63 18.29
N CYS A 38 -9.92 -17.10 18.77
CA CYS A 38 -9.41 -16.84 20.12
C CYS A 38 -8.14 -16.00 20.16
N ILE A 39 -7.56 -15.65 19.01
CA ILE A 39 -6.33 -14.86 18.95
C ILE A 39 -6.66 -13.46 18.39
N PRO A 40 -6.52 -12.39 19.20
CA PRO A 40 -6.77 -11.04 18.73
C PRO A 40 -5.77 -10.56 17.69
N SER A 41 -6.18 -9.58 16.90
CA SER A 41 -5.33 -8.93 15.92
C SER A 41 -5.39 -7.42 15.99
N VAL A 42 -4.27 -6.78 15.61
CA VAL A 42 -4.15 -5.33 15.48
C VAL A 42 -3.71 -5.03 14.05
N LEU A 43 -4.50 -4.22 13.35
CA LEU A 43 -4.36 -3.95 11.91
C LEU A 43 -4.26 -2.44 11.67
N SER A 44 -3.58 -2.06 10.60
CA SER A 44 -3.77 -0.74 9.99
C SER A 44 -5.00 -0.75 9.08
N ASP A 45 -5.68 0.40 8.95
CA ASP A 45 -6.81 0.54 8.02
C ASP A 45 -6.30 0.72 6.58
N ASN A 46 -5.87 -0.41 5.97
CA ASN A 46 -5.34 -0.44 4.61
C ASN A 46 -6.38 -0.02 3.56
N LEU A 47 -7.64 -0.43 3.76
CA LEU A 47 -8.72 -0.11 2.82
C LEU A 47 -8.99 1.39 2.79
N SER A 48 -9.21 2.01 3.96
CA SER A 48 -9.44 3.45 4.05
C SER A 48 -8.22 4.26 3.63
N GLY A 49 -7.01 3.79 3.93
CA GLY A 49 -5.77 4.46 3.52
C GLY A 49 -5.63 4.52 1.99
N SER A 50 -5.81 3.41 1.30
CA SER A 50 -5.72 3.39 -0.16
C SER A 50 -6.87 4.17 -0.83
N ARG A 51 -8.07 4.12 -0.23
CA ARG A 51 -9.19 4.96 -0.66
C ARG A 51 -8.83 6.44 -0.53
N MET A 52 -8.25 6.85 0.58
CA MET A 52 -7.83 8.23 0.86
C MET A 52 -6.79 8.74 -0.15
N LEU A 53 -5.78 7.92 -0.51
CA LEU A 53 -4.81 8.24 -1.56
C LEU A 53 -5.47 8.42 -2.93
N THR A 54 -6.38 7.53 -3.28
CA THR A 54 -7.08 7.60 -4.56
C THR A 54 -7.99 8.84 -4.62
N GLU A 55 -8.72 9.13 -3.54
CA GLU A 55 -9.55 10.34 -3.44
C GLU A 55 -8.70 11.62 -3.49
N HIS A 56 -7.49 11.63 -2.91
CA HIS A 56 -6.54 12.73 -3.05
C HIS A 56 -6.15 12.98 -4.51
N LEU A 57 -5.82 11.94 -5.27
CA LEU A 57 -5.51 12.07 -6.70
C LEU A 57 -6.72 12.55 -7.50
N ILE A 58 -7.91 12.04 -7.20
CA ILE A 58 -9.15 12.50 -7.85
C ILE A 58 -9.42 13.97 -7.56
N ALA A 59 -9.19 14.43 -6.33
CA ALA A 59 -9.32 15.85 -5.96
C ALA A 59 -8.32 16.76 -6.70
N LEU A 60 -7.16 16.22 -7.10
CA LEU A 60 -6.17 16.88 -7.96
C LEU A 60 -6.53 16.83 -9.45
N GLY A 61 -7.68 16.23 -9.82
CA GLY A 61 -8.21 16.17 -11.18
C GLY A 61 -7.80 14.91 -11.97
N HIS A 62 -7.13 13.94 -11.35
CA HIS A 62 -6.77 12.69 -12.02
C HIS A 62 -7.98 11.77 -12.18
N THR A 63 -8.17 11.27 -13.40
CA THR A 63 -9.17 10.23 -13.74
C THR A 63 -8.52 8.97 -14.28
N ASN A 64 -7.31 9.07 -14.83
CA ASN A 64 -6.54 7.96 -15.37
C ASN A 64 -5.48 7.57 -14.35
N ILE A 65 -5.87 6.71 -13.42
CA ILE A 65 -5.07 6.30 -12.25
C ILE A 65 -4.79 4.81 -12.36
N ALA A 66 -3.52 4.39 -12.26
CA ALA A 66 -3.11 3.00 -12.23
C ALA A 66 -2.79 2.52 -10.80
N TYR A 67 -2.90 1.21 -10.57
CA TYR A 67 -2.45 0.54 -9.35
C TYR A 67 -1.35 -0.46 -9.68
N LEU A 68 -0.18 -0.32 -9.05
CA LEU A 68 0.98 -1.17 -9.29
C LEU A 68 1.43 -1.88 -8.01
N SER A 69 1.64 -3.19 -8.12
CA SER A 69 2.10 -4.05 -7.03
C SER A 69 3.02 -5.15 -7.55
N GLY A 70 4.04 -5.48 -6.77
CA GLY A 70 4.89 -6.65 -6.99
C GLY A 70 4.41 -7.88 -6.23
N ILE A 71 3.36 -7.74 -5.41
CA ILE A 71 2.78 -8.80 -4.59
C ILE A 71 1.34 -9.02 -5.05
N SER A 72 0.98 -10.27 -5.31
CA SER A 72 -0.40 -10.60 -5.65
C SER A 72 -1.34 -10.31 -4.47
N PRO A 73 -2.54 -9.73 -4.72
CA PRO A 73 -3.57 -9.57 -3.68
C PRO A 73 -3.99 -10.89 -3.01
N SER A 74 -3.85 -12.02 -3.72
CA SER A 74 -4.10 -13.36 -3.16
C SER A 74 -3.02 -13.81 -2.17
N ASP A 75 -1.79 -13.29 -2.32
CA ASP A 75 -0.66 -13.70 -1.50
C ASP A 75 -0.51 -12.87 -0.22
N ARG A 76 -1.08 -11.66 -0.22
CA ARG A 76 -1.05 -10.79 0.93
C ARG A 76 -2.34 -9.97 1.06
N LEU A 77 -3.07 -10.23 2.15
CA LEU A 77 -4.38 -9.61 2.40
C LEU A 77 -4.33 -8.09 2.41
N THR A 78 -3.29 -7.49 3.00
CA THR A 78 -3.11 -6.03 3.06
C THR A 78 -3.05 -5.41 1.66
N ILE A 79 -2.48 -6.12 0.67
CA ILE A 79 -2.45 -5.69 -0.73
C ILE A 79 -3.84 -5.76 -1.34
N GLY A 80 -4.60 -6.82 -1.04
CA GLY A 80 -6.01 -6.95 -1.45
C GLY A 80 -6.89 -5.84 -0.89
N GLU A 81 -6.70 -5.46 0.38
CA GLU A 81 -7.40 -4.34 1.02
C GLU A 81 -7.04 -3.00 0.36
N ARG A 82 -5.75 -2.76 0.07
CA ARG A 82 -5.30 -1.54 -0.63
C ARG A 82 -5.87 -1.46 -2.05
N LEU A 83 -5.83 -2.56 -2.81
CA LEU A 83 -6.47 -2.62 -4.13
C LEU A 83 -7.99 -2.36 -4.03
N SER A 84 -8.65 -2.92 -3.03
CA SER A 84 -10.08 -2.70 -2.82
C SER A 84 -10.39 -1.24 -2.50
N GLY A 85 -9.58 -0.57 -1.67
CA GLY A 85 -9.71 0.86 -1.37
C GLY A 85 -9.60 1.74 -2.61
N TYR A 86 -8.60 1.46 -3.48
CA TYR A 86 -8.45 2.11 -4.78
C TYR A 86 -9.71 1.94 -5.66
N MET A 87 -10.18 0.71 -5.83
CA MET A 87 -11.36 0.42 -6.66
C MET A 87 -12.63 1.08 -6.11
N LEU A 88 -12.81 1.09 -4.78
CA LEU A 88 -13.95 1.74 -4.13
C LEU A 88 -13.95 3.25 -4.36
N ALA A 89 -12.79 3.92 -4.29
CA ALA A 89 -12.69 5.35 -4.55
C ALA A 89 -13.07 5.69 -5.99
N LEU A 90 -12.53 4.98 -7.00
CA LEU A 90 -12.87 5.17 -8.40
C LEU A 90 -14.37 4.97 -8.64
N SER A 91 -14.93 3.88 -8.10
CA SER A 91 -16.36 3.56 -8.23
C SER A 91 -17.24 4.64 -7.61
N ALA A 92 -16.92 5.13 -6.41
CA ALA A 92 -17.67 6.19 -5.73
C ALA A 92 -17.70 7.49 -6.54
N HIS A 93 -16.63 7.79 -7.28
CA HIS A 93 -16.52 8.96 -8.15
C HIS A 93 -16.94 8.68 -9.60
N LYS A 94 -17.50 7.49 -9.90
CA LYS A 94 -17.96 7.06 -11.23
C LYS A 94 -16.84 7.10 -12.29
N ILE A 95 -15.59 6.88 -11.87
CA ILE A 95 -14.43 6.77 -12.75
C ILE A 95 -14.31 5.31 -13.18
N PRO A 96 -14.19 5.01 -14.49
CA PRO A 96 -14.02 3.64 -14.98
C PRO A 96 -12.80 2.94 -14.39
N ILE A 97 -12.94 1.67 -14.03
CA ILE A 97 -11.84 0.83 -13.58
C ILE A 97 -11.28 0.08 -14.79
N HIS A 98 -10.08 0.40 -15.20
CA HIS A 98 -9.36 -0.23 -16.29
C HIS A 98 -8.49 -1.39 -15.76
N LYS A 99 -8.84 -2.61 -16.14
CA LYS A 99 -8.14 -3.82 -15.65
C LYS A 99 -6.67 -3.84 -16.09
N GLU A 100 -6.39 -3.31 -17.27
CA GLU A 100 -5.07 -3.16 -17.85
C GLU A 100 -4.15 -2.22 -17.08
N TRP A 101 -4.70 -1.33 -16.26
CA TRP A 101 -3.93 -0.41 -15.39
C TRP A 101 -3.73 -0.96 -13.97
N ILE A 102 -4.25 -2.15 -13.68
CA ILE A 102 -4.03 -2.87 -12.42
C ILE A 102 -2.97 -3.95 -12.68
N ARG A 103 -1.75 -3.71 -12.25
CA ARG A 103 -0.61 -4.64 -12.42
C ARG A 103 -0.16 -5.12 -11.04
N THR A 104 -0.46 -6.37 -10.70
CA THR A 104 -0.22 -6.94 -9.35
C THR A 104 0.80 -8.09 -9.34
N ASP A 105 1.58 -8.24 -10.39
CA ASP A 105 2.51 -9.35 -10.60
C ASP A 105 3.91 -8.90 -11.04
N ILE A 106 4.26 -7.63 -10.75
CA ILE A 106 5.55 -7.06 -11.13
C ILE A 106 6.64 -7.64 -10.22
N LYS A 107 7.29 -8.70 -10.68
CA LYS A 107 8.32 -9.42 -9.93
C LYS A 107 9.49 -8.51 -9.57
N TYR A 108 10.06 -8.73 -8.39
CA TYR A 108 11.14 -7.91 -7.86
C TYR A 108 12.33 -7.78 -8.82
N GLU A 109 12.78 -8.90 -9.43
CA GLU A 109 13.87 -8.92 -10.41
C GLU A 109 13.56 -8.15 -11.70
N LYS A 110 12.29 -7.85 -11.96
CA LYS A 110 11.84 -7.07 -13.13
C LYS A 110 11.71 -5.57 -12.86
N ARG A 111 11.71 -5.15 -11.60
CA ARG A 111 11.50 -3.74 -11.23
C ARG A 111 12.55 -2.83 -11.86
N LEU A 112 13.84 -3.20 -11.74
CA LEU A 112 14.96 -2.43 -12.30
C LEU A 112 15.59 -3.06 -13.57
N ALA A 113 14.89 -4.02 -14.20
CA ALA A 113 15.34 -4.63 -15.44
C ALA A 113 15.42 -3.60 -16.60
N PRO A 114 16.27 -3.84 -17.64
CA PRO A 114 16.40 -2.95 -18.78
C PRO A 114 15.09 -2.69 -19.52
N LEU A 115 14.99 -1.54 -20.21
CA LEU A 115 13.81 -1.18 -21.01
C LEU A 115 13.51 -2.17 -22.14
N SER A 116 14.52 -2.93 -22.59
CA SER A 116 14.34 -4.01 -23.58
C SER A 116 13.52 -5.20 -23.08
N ASP A 117 13.35 -5.34 -21.76
CA ASP A 117 12.43 -6.32 -21.18
C ASP A 117 11.01 -5.71 -21.11
N PRO A 118 10.02 -6.23 -21.86
CA PRO A 118 8.67 -5.68 -21.87
C PRO A 118 7.95 -5.80 -20.51
N ASN A 119 8.41 -6.69 -19.64
CA ASN A 119 7.88 -6.86 -18.28
C ASN A 119 8.66 -6.06 -17.24
N SER A 120 9.62 -5.21 -17.65
CA SER A 120 10.31 -4.32 -16.74
C SER A 120 9.39 -3.20 -16.27
N LEU A 121 9.61 -2.70 -15.06
CA LEU A 121 8.85 -1.55 -14.56
C LEU A 121 9.01 -0.32 -15.48
N ARG A 122 10.18 -0.14 -16.08
CA ARG A 122 10.45 0.92 -17.07
C ARG A 122 9.53 0.84 -18.28
N SER A 123 9.34 -0.37 -18.85
CA SER A 123 8.46 -0.61 -19.99
C SER A 123 7.00 -0.39 -19.61
N ILE A 124 6.58 -0.93 -18.49
CA ILE A 124 5.22 -0.76 -17.94
C ILE A 124 4.90 0.73 -17.75
N LEU A 125 5.80 1.51 -17.16
CA LEU A 125 5.56 2.94 -16.93
C LEU A 125 5.43 3.72 -18.25
N LYS A 126 6.26 3.40 -19.28
CA LYS A 126 6.12 4.01 -20.61
C LYS A 126 4.81 3.63 -21.28
N GLU A 127 4.39 2.37 -21.21
CA GLU A 127 3.10 1.90 -21.71
C GLU A 127 1.95 2.67 -21.06
N LEU A 128 1.90 2.72 -19.73
CA LEU A 128 0.85 3.42 -18.99
C LEU A 128 0.77 4.91 -19.33
N VAL A 129 1.92 5.60 -19.42
CA VAL A 129 1.95 7.03 -19.81
C VAL A 129 1.45 7.22 -21.24
N ASN A 130 1.83 6.32 -22.17
CA ASN A 130 1.35 6.37 -23.58
C ASN A 130 -0.17 6.09 -23.68
N GLU A 131 -0.74 5.33 -22.75
CA GLU A 131 -2.18 5.09 -22.62
C GLU A 131 -2.92 6.23 -21.93
N GLY A 132 -2.21 7.27 -21.49
CA GLY A 132 -2.77 8.45 -20.86
C GLY A 132 -2.94 8.33 -19.35
N VAL A 133 -2.31 7.36 -18.68
CA VAL A 133 -2.27 7.30 -17.21
C VAL A 133 -1.47 8.50 -16.68
N THR A 134 -2.04 9.20 -15.72
CA THR A 134 -1.47 10.42 -15.13
C THR A 134 -1.08 10.26 -13.65
N ALA A 135 -1.50 9.18 -13.01
CA ALA A 135 -1.14 8.89 -11.64
C ALA A 135 -1.03 7.38 -11.37
N VAL A 136 -0.18 7.01 -10.43
CA VAL A 136 0.08 5.63 -10.00
C VAL A 136 0.02 5.54 -8.48
N LEU A 137 -0.76 4.58 -7.97
CA LEU A 137 -0.64 4.09 -6.60
C LEU A 137 0.31 2.89 -6.59
N ALA A 138 1.40 2.99 -5.83
CA ALA A 138 2.27 1.87 -5.52
C ALA A 138 1.79 1.15 -4.24
N GLU A 139 2.00 -0.14 -4.17
CA GLU A 139 1.62 -0.97 -3.02
C GLU A 139 2.20 -0.49 -1.68
N HIS A 140 3.44 0.07 -1.71
CA HIS A 140 4.15 0.65 -0.56
C HIS A 140 5.27 1.59 -1.01
N ASP A 141 5.87 2.34 -0.08
CA ASP A 141 6.85 3.39 -0.38
C ASP A 141 8.12 2.87 -1.07
N SER A 142 8.64 1.69 -0.70
CA SER A 142 9.83 1.18 -1.40
C SER A 142 9.55 0.83 -2.85
N PHE A 143 8.32 0.43 -3.19
CA PHE A 143 7.94 0.23 -4.59
C PHE A 143 7.69 1.57 -5.30
N ALA A 144 7.10 2.56 -4.63
CA ALA A 144 7.01 3.92 -5.15
C ALA A 144 8.40 4.51 -5.44
N HIS A 145 9.39 4.25 -4.58
CA HIS A 145 10.78 4.61 -4.80
C HIS A 145 11.37 3.96 -6.08
N ASP A 146 11.13 2.66 -6.31
CA ASP A 146 11.55 1.98 -7.53
C ASP A 146 10.89 2.61 -8.78
N ILE A 147 9.60 2.98 -8.69
CA ILE A 147 8.88 3.70 -9.75
C ILE A 147 9.56 5.05 -10.05
N LEU A 148 9.90 5.83 -9.02
CA LEU A 148 10.57 7.13 -9.18
C LEU A 148 11.94 6.99 -9.84
N LEU A 149 12.74 5.99 -9.45
CA LEU A 149 14.01 5.68 -10.11
C LEU A 149 13.82 5.34 -11.59
N CYS A 150 12.83 4.51 -11.91
CA CYS A 150 12.52 4.16 -13.28
C CYS A 150 12.03 5.39 -14.09
N CYS A 151 11.22 6.26 -13.50
CA CYS A 151 10.78 7.51 -14.13
C CYS A 151 11.98 8.40 -14.50
N LEU A 152 12.94 8.58 -13.59
CA LEU A 152 14.18 9.32 -13.86
C LEU A 152 14.97 8.70 -15.03
N ASP A 153 15.14 7.39 -15.02
CA ASP A 153 15.90 6.68 -16.05
C ASP A 153 15.28 6.78 -17.46
N VAL A 154 13.94 6.84 -17.54
CA VAL A 154 13.26 6.88 -18.85
C VAL A 154 12.74 8.26 -19.24
N GLY A 155 13.05 9.28 -18.44
CA GLY A 155 12.69 10.68 -18.71
C GLY A 155 11.21 11.03 -18.47
N ILE A 156 10.52 10.31 -17.59
CA ILE A 156 9.16 10.65 -17.14
C ILE A 156 9.26 11.65 -15.98
N SER A 157 8.71 12.84 -16.16
CA SER A 157 8.72 13.89 -15.12
C SER A 157 7.68 13.62 -14.05
N VAL A 158 8.08 13.66 -12.78
CA VAL A 158 7.20 13.52 -11.62
C VAL A 158 7.22 14.84 -10.83
N PRO A 159 6.07 15.44 -10.53
CA PRO A 159 4.70 14.98 -10.80
C PRO A 159 4.13 15.41 -12.17
N GLN A 160 4.86 16.16 -13.01
CA GLN A 160 4.32 16.87 -14.18
C GLN A 160 3.70 15.94 -15.24
N THR A 161 4.30 14.77 -15.47
CA THR A 161 3.78 13.77 -16.42
C THR A 161 3.07 12.64 -15.70
N LEU A 162 3.64 12.15 -14.61
CA LEU A 162 3.11 11.04 -13.82
C LEU A 162 3.20 11.38 -12.33
N ASN A 163 2.09 11.26 -11.64
CA ASN A 163 2.01 11.39 -10.19
C ASN A 163 2.25 10.01 -9.54
N VAL A 164 2.94 9.97 -8.41
CA VAL A 164 3.29 8.71 -7.73
C VAL A 164 2.95 8.80 -6.25
N CYS A 165 2.15 7.82 -5.77
CA CYS A 165 1.84 7.65 -4.35
C CYS A 165 2.43 6.33 -3.84
N GLY A 166 2.81 6.33 -2.56
CA GLY A 166 3.22 5.15 -1.81
C GLY A 166 2.26 4.81 -0.68
N PHE A 167 2.69 3.94 0.22
CA PHE A 167 2.00 3.57 1.44
C PHE A 167 3.02 3.20 2.52
N ASP A 168 2.76 3.43 3.79
CA ASP A 168 3.47 3.11 5.03
C ASP A 168 4.15 4.32 5.69
N ASN A 169 4.50 5.40 4.98
CA ASN A 169 5.35 6.50 5.44
C ASN A 169 6.67 5.97 6.04
N SER A 170 7.30 5.07 5.32
CA SER A 170 8.57 4.45 5.69
C SER A 170 9.75 5.36 5.38
N GLU A 171 10.97 4.95 5.75
CA GLU A 171 12.22 5.64 5.38
C GLU A 171 12.37 5.89 3.87
N TRP A 172 11.75 5.04 3.03
CA TRP A 172 11.74 5.18 1.56
C TRP A 172 10.95 6.39 1.08
N ALA A 173 10.00 6.92 1.87
CA ALA A 173 9.22 8.10 1.51
C ALA A 173 10.07 9.35 1.26
N SER A 174 11.31 9.38 1.77
CA SER A 174 12.28 10.49 1.60
C SER A 174 13.67 10.06 1.11
N ALA A 175 13.85 8.79 0.75
CA ALA A 175 15.17 8.18 0.50
C ALA A 175 15.91 8.74 -0.72
N LEU A 176 15.22 9.37 -1.69
CA LEU A 176 15.86 9.95 -2.88
C LEU A 176 16.52 11.32 -2.66
N SER A 177 16.44 11.88 -1.45
CA SER A 177 16.94 13.24 -1.16
C SER A 177 18.46 13.42 -1.28
N ASN A 178 19.26 12.35 -1.35
CA ASN A 178 20.72 12.45 -1.25
C ASN A 178 21.48 12.67 -2.58
N ASN A 179 20.88 12.48 -3.77
CA ASN A 179 21.58 12.60 -5.06
C ASN A 179 20.76 13.14 -6.25
N ASN A 180 19.48 13.52 -6.08
CA ASN A 180 18.61 14.05 -7.15
C ASN A 180 17.48 14.87 -6.51
N PRO A 181 16.67 15.61 -7.30
CA PRO A 181 15.64 16.46 -6.71
C PRO A 181 14.90 15.71 -5.61
N SER A 182 14.92 16.30 -4.41
CA SER A 182 14.44 15.67 -3.18
C SER A 182 12.97 15.29 -3.33
N PHE A 183 12.69 14.06 -3.72
CA PHE A 183 11.33 13.53 -3.72
C PHE A 183 10.91 13.28 -2.27
N SER A 184 9.75 13.80 -1.93
CA SER A 184 8.97 13.41 -0.76
C SER A 184 7.71 12.73 -1.29
N ILE A 185 7.59 11.43 -1.05
CA ILE A 185 6.48 10.65 -1.60
C ILE A 185 5.19 11.01 -0.86
N THR A 186 4.12 11.28 -1.63
CA THR A 186 2.78 11.32 -1.07
C THR A 186 2.38 9.91 -0.65
N THR A 187 2.07 9.69 0.62
CA THR A 187 1.92 8.36 1.21
C THR A 187 0.88 8.32 2.31
N ILE A 188 0.54 7.12 2.77
CA ILE A 188 -0.26 6.89 3.97
C ILE A 188 0.66 6.55 5.15
N ALA A 189 0.56 7.31 6.22
CA ALA A 189 1.23 7.00 7.47
C ALA A 189 0.40 6.05 8.32
N GLN A 190 1.01 4.92 8.68
CA GLN A 190 0.52 4.01 9.70
C GLN A 190 0.96 4.53 11.09
N ASP A 191 0.07 4.48 12.07
CA ASP A 191 0.42 4.85 13.45
C ASP A 191 1.05 3.65 14.18
N GLN A 192 2.34 3.43 13.93
CA GLN A 192 3.09 2.33 14.54
C GLN A 192 3.11 2.40 16.08
N ALA A 193 3.06 3.61 16.65
CA ALA A 193 3.00 3.79 18.10
C ALA A 193 1.66 3.33 18.67
N ALA A 194 0.54 3.69 18.02
CA ALA A 194 -0.79 3.22 18.39
C ALA A 194 -0.90 1.70 18.24
N ILE A 195 -0.41 1.13 17.11
CA ILE A 195 -0.35 -0.33 16.89
C ILE A 195 0.40 -0.99 18.04
N GLY A 196 1.62 -0.54 18.34
CA GLY A 196 2.43 -1.09 19.43
C GLY A 196 1.74 -1.01 20.80
N LYS A 197 1.07 0.10 21.09
CA LYS A 197 0.30 0.30 22.32
C LYS A 197 -0.87 -0.68 22.43
N ASP A 198 -1.63 -0.86 21.34
CA ASP A 198 -2.79 -1.76 21.36
C ASP A 198 -2.35 -3.22 21.41
N VAL A 199 -1.27 -3.59 20.73
CA VAL A 199 -0.64 -4.91 20.87
C VAL A 199 -0.22 -5.17 22.32
N ALA A 200 0.49 -4.24 22.94
CA ALA A 200 0.94 -4.37 24.33
C ALA A 200 -0.25 -4.49 25.32
N LYS A 201 -1.31 -3.71 25.10
CA LYS A 201 -2.55 -3.76 25.89
C LYS A 201 -3.25 -5.13 25.78
N LEU A 202 -3.37 -5.65 24.55
CA LEU A 202 -3.98 -6.95 24.31
C LEU A 202 -3.14 -8.09 24.90
N LEU A 203 -1.82 -8.03 24.76
CA LEU A 203 -0.92 -9.00 25.40
C LEU A 203 -1.02 -8.98 26.92
N TYR A 204 -1.02 -7.79 27.52
CA TYR A 204 -1.14 -7.63 28.98
C TYR A 204 -2.46 -8.18 29.51
N ASN A 205 -3.57 -7.82 28.86
CA ASN A 205 -4.92 -8.24 29.28
C ASN A 205 -5.14 -9.75 29.05
N GLY A 206 -4.44 -10.36 28.11
CA GLY A 206 -4.53 -11.79 27.81
C GLY A 206 -3.74 -12.70 28.76
N VAL A 207 -2.89 -12.12 29.63
CA VAL A 207 -2.11 -12.95 30.59
C VAL A 207 -3.04 -13.46 31.69
N GLY A 208 -3.19 -14.79 31.76
CA GLY A 208 -4.06 -15.43 32.77
C GLY A 208 -5.55 -15.24 32.54
N ALA A 209 -5.95 -14.59 31.46
CA ALA A 209 -7.34 -14.45 31.10
C ALA A 209 -7.90 -15.75 30.49
N PRO A 210 -9.22 -16.02 30.68
CA PRO A 210 -9.87 -17.13 29.99
C PRO A 210 -9.81 -16.90 28.47
N ILE A 211 -9.66 -18.00 27.72
CA ILE A 211 -9.72 -17.99 26.26
C ILE A 211 -11.16 -17.64 25.85
N THR A 212 -11.34 -16.46 25.31
CA THR A 212 -12.64 -15.94 24.86
C THR A 212 -12.57 -15.57 23.38
N GLN A 213 -13.70 -15.13 22.82
CA GLN A 213 -13.73 -14.62 21.46
C GLN A 213 -12.76 -13.44 21.31
N ALA A 214 -11.85 -13.54 20.33
CA ALA A 214 -10.87 -12.52 20.04
C ALA A 214 -11.50 -11.30 19.34
N GLN A 215 -10.90 -10.14 19.59
CA GLN A 215 -11.26 -8.90 18.89
C GLN A 215 -10.20 -8.53 17.84
N THR A 216 -10.64 -7.89 16.77
CA THR A 216 -9.77 -7.21 15.83
C THR A 216 -9.80 -5.71 16.14
N VAL A 217 -8.62 -5.12 16.31
CA VAL A 217 -8.46 -3.68 16.48
C VAL A 217 -7.89 -3.11 15.18
N THR A 218 -8.62 -2.17 14.56
CA THR A 218 -8.15 -1.47 13.37
C THR A 218 -7.68 -0.08 13.77
N VAL A 219 -6.41 0.22 13.52
CA VAL A 219 -5.78 1.50 13.81
C VAL A 219 -5.94 2.43 12.62
N PRO A 220 -6.50 3.64 12.80
CA PRO A 220 -6.63 4.62 11.74
C PRO A 220 -5.29 5.01 11.15
N VAL A 221 -5.32 5.39 9.87
CA VAL A 221 -4.16 5.88 9.12
C VAL A 221 -4.39 7.33 8.69
N ARG A 222 -3.34 8.01 8.20
CA ARG A 222 -3.45 9.39 7.73
C ARG A 222 -2.65 9.63 6.47
N LEU A 223 -3.16 10.50 5.59
CA LEU A 223 -2.45 10.98 4.41
C LEU A 223 -1.28 11.90 4.83
N ILE A 224 -0.15 11.72 4.17
CA ILE A 224 1.01 12.60 4.19
C ILE A 224 1.24 13.06 2.75
N GLU A 225 1.01 14.33 2.50
CA GLU A 225 1.27 14.91 1.19
C GLU A 225 2.76 15.20 1.02
N GLY A 226 3.29 14.79 -0.12
CA GLY A 226 4.66 15.05 -0.57
C GLY A 226 4.66 15.83 -1.87
N ASN A 227 5.80 15.87 -2.56
CA ASN A 227 5.96 16.57 -3.83
C ASN A 227 5.88 15.65 -5.06
N THR A 228 5.55 14.37 -4.88
CA THR A 228 5.36 13.41 -5.98
C THR A 228 3.93 13.41 -6.53
N THR A 229 3.05 14.25 -5.99
CA THR A 229 1.71 14.51 -6.51
C THR A 229 1.47 15.99 -6.72
N GLY A 230 0.64 16.32 -7.69
CA GLY A 230 0.22 17.67 -8.07
C GLY A 230 -1.00 17.61 -8.98
N PRO A 231 -1.48 18.73 -9.52
CA PRO A 231 -2.62 18.75 -10.42
C PRO A 231 -2.45 17.84 -11.63
N ALA A 232 -3.54 17.21 -12.08
CA ALA A 232 -3.53 16.40 -13.29
C ALA A 232 -3.02 17.20 -14.49
N PRO A 233 -2.18 16.60 -15.37
CA PRO A 233 -1.74 17.26 -16.60
C PRO A 233 -2.94 17.67 -17.45
N ILE A 234 -2.93 18.92 -17.97
CA ILE A 234 -3.94 19.37 -18.92
C ILE A 234 -3.61 18.71 -20.26
N HIS A 235 -4.35 17.68 -20.64
CA HIS A 235 -4.24 17.13 -21.99
C HIS A 235 -4.89 18.11 -22.98
N PRO A 236 -4.19 18.50 -24.07
CA PRO A 236 -4.73 19.46 -25.05
C PRO A 236 -5.97 18.96 -25.81
N ASN A 237 -6.41 17.71 -25.59
CA ASN A 237 -7.56 17.10 -26.26
C ASN A 237 -8.81 16.93 -25.39
N SER A 238 -8.89 17.49 -24.20
CA SER A 238 -10.15 17.58 -23.45
C SER A 238 -10.99 18.78 -23.96
N SER A 239 -11.29 18.78 -25.25
CA SER A 239 -12.34 19.65 -25.80
C SER A 239 -13.68 19.12 -25.30
N ILE A 240 -14.28 19.92 -24.45
CA ILE A 240 -15.65 19.91 -23.97
C ILE A 240 -16.59 19.34 -25.05
N VAL A 241 -17.26 18.22 -24.72
CA VAL A 241 -18.50 17.80 -25.39
C VAL A 241 -19.64 17.98 -24.40
#